data_e9cc92889a6c50260df8fb8019d70d58
#
_entry.id   e9cc92889a6c50260df8fb8019d70d58
#
_cell.length_a   1.000
_cell.length_b   1.000
_cell.length_c   1.000
_cell.angle_alpha   90.00
_cell.angle_beta   90.00
_cell.angle_gamma   90.00
#
_symmetry.space_group_name_H-M   'P 1'
#
loop_
_entity.id
_entity.type
_entity.pdbx_description
1 polymer ?
#
loop_
_entity_poly.entity_id
_entity_poly.type
_entity_poly.pdbx_seq_one_letter_code
_entity_poly.pdbx_strand_id
1 'polypeptide(L)'
;MIGNYEQAQPTEALLESVTDLAGWKGAISGVDPTSRVSLRSEGFDGSRYPAGASAPVYGLFGHSDVHVTACPGKYTIAQWPTIRQAAHKKYLAIKSGASGSTSTDWDSEDTPDTSESTPSTAAPSAPAPAAPAQEATSSVGGAEIPMSTVTALVGLAGTLFAIMYARSDQQIDMDQTVNGLPVEQIPGIVTKVVSLSKNEGLKETWTAVLNAFGPTLGLAVGGPDESAGIIYQLFQNGIVLASEDTGTHALVGRIAKEWASGNNAATLGLPTSDELPTGSGKEVRVQFQGGSIVYNPETEQIQVFTN
;
A
#
# COMPACT_ATOMS: atom_id res chain seq x y z
N MET A 1 6.81 16.90 -2.95
CA MET A 1 8.19 17.33 -3.30
C MET A 1 8.59 18.44 -2.34
N ILE A 2 9.71 18.32 -1.68
CA ILE A 2 10.23 19.34 -0.76
C ILE A 2 11.44 20.00 -1.43
N GLY A 3 11.37 21.29 -1.71
CA GLY A 3 12.45 22.05 -2.35
C GLY A 3 11.93 23.28 -3.10
N ASN A 4 12.85 24.20 -3.45
CA ASN A 4 12.56 25.36 -4.26
C ASN A 4 13.08 25.14 -5.70
N TYR A 5 12.22 24.59 -6.55
CA TYR A 5 12.56 24.25 -7.94
C TYR A 5 12.38 25.41 -8.93
N GLU A 6 12.20 26.62 -8.43
CA GLU A 6 12.47 27.86 -9.18
C GLU A 6 13.96 28.18 -9.20
N GLN A 7 14.74 27.69 -8.23
CA GLN A 7 16.16 28.01 -8.04
C GLN A 7 17.10 26.84 -8.30
N ALA A 8 16.65 25.60 -8.11
CA ALA A 8 17.46 24.40 -8.25
C ALA A 8 16.75 23.32 -9.06
N GLN A 9 17.52 22.52 -9.77
CA GLN A 9 17.04 21.31 -10.44
C GLN A 9 16.56 20.28 -9.41
N PRO A 10 15.45 19.57 -9.65
CA PRO A 10 15.13 18.40 -8.87
C PRO A 10 16.23 17.32 -9.07
N THR A 11 16.56 16.60 -8.00
CA THR A 11 17.50 15.47 -8.08
C THR A 11 16.86 14.30 -8.80
N GLU A 12 17.67 13.44 -9.39
CA GLU A 12 17.22 12.20 -10.06
C GLU A 12 16.41 11.32 -9.10
N ALA A 13 16.91 11.06 -7.90
CA ALA A 13 16.20 10.28 -6.88
C ALA A 13 14.82 10.88 -6.51
N LEU A 14 14.68 12.21 -6.54
CA LEU A 14 13.40 12.86 -6.34
C LEU A 14 12.46 12.64 -7.53
N LEU A 15 12.97 12.76 -8.75
CA LEU A 15 12.20 12.52 -9.98
C LEU A 15 11.73 11.07 -10.06
N GLU A 16 12.58 10.12 -9.71
CA GLU A 16 12.25 8.71 -9.62
C GLU A 16 11.12 8.46 -8.59
N SER A 17 11.28 8.98 -7.36
CA SER A 17 10.27 8.85 -6.31
C SER A 17 8.92 9.44 -6.71
N VAL A 18 8.90 10.61 -7.35
CA VAL A 18 7.68 11.25 -7.85
C VAL A 18 7.04 10.43 -8.95
N THR A 19 7.84 9.92 -9.87
CA THR A 19 7.42 9.07 -10.98
C THR A 19 6.79 7.77 -10.50
N ASP A 20 7.44 7.10 -9.58
CA ASP A 20 6.96 5.85 -8.98
C ASP A 20 5.65 6.05 -8.22
N LEU A 21 5.59 7.09 -7.39
CA LEU A 21 4.37 7.45 -6.67
C LEU A 21 3.23 7.81 -7.62
N ALA A 22 3.49 8.60 -8.65
CA ALA A 22 2.47 9.03 -9.61
C ALA A 22 1.96 7.86 -10.45
N GLY A 23 2.86 6.97 -10.91
CA GLY A 23 2.49 5.76 -11.65
C GLY A 23 1.67 4.79 -10.80
N TRP A 24 2.10 4.56 -9.56
CA TRP A 24 1.38 3.74 -8.59
C TRP A 24 0.00 4.32 -8.29
N LYS A 25 -0.09 5.61 -7.97
CA LYS A 25 -1.37 6.28 -7.68
C LYS A 25 -2.30 6.27 -8.90
N GLY A 26 -1.75 6.53 -10.08
CA GLY A 26 -2.50 6.45 -11.34
C GLY A 26 -3.09 5.07 -11.56
N ALA A 27 -2.31 3.99 -11.32
CA ALA A 27 -2.76 2.62 -11.48
C ALA A 27 -3.91 2.26 -10.53
N ILE A 28 -3.85 2.71 -9.28
CA ILE A 28 -4.90 2.50 -8.28
C ILE A 28 -6.17 3.26 -8.63
N SER A 29 -6.04 4.54 -9.01
CA SER A 29 -7.20 5.40 -9.32
C SER A 29 -7.75 5.21 -10.73
N GLY A 30 -7.13 4.35 -11.55
CA GLY A 30 -7.53 4.12 -12.94
C GLY A 30 -7.27 5.33 -13.86
N VAL A 31 -6.42 6.28 -13.43
CA VAL A 31 -6.09 7.48 -14.19
C VAL A 31 -4.68 7.36 -14.75
N ASP A 32 -4.58 7.21 -16.06
CA ASP A 32 -3.29 7.22 -16.76
C ASP A 32 -2.62 8.60 -16.65
N PRO A 33 -1.36 8.67 -16.15
CA PRO A 33 -0.61 9.93 -16.03
C PRO A 33 -0.52 10.76 -17.32
N THR A 34 -0.55 10.10 -18.48
CA THR A 34 -0.47 10.74 -19.82
C THR A 34 -1.82 11.03 -20.43
N SER A 35 -2.92 10.52 -19.88
CA SER A 35 -4.27 10.77 -20.42
C SER A 35 -4.67 12.23 -20.27
N ARG A 36 -5.57 12.69 -21.14
CA ARG A 36 -6.24 14.00 -20.97
C ARG A 36 -7.52 13.81 -20.18
N VAL A 37 -7.65 14.55 -19.11
CA VAL A 37 -8.85 14.58 -18.27
C VAL A 37 -9.40 15.99 -18.19
N SER A 38 -10.69 16.10 -17.92
CA SER A 38 -11.37 17.38 -17.74
C SER A 38 -11.91 17.45 -16.32
N LEU A 39 -11.41 18.40 -15.55
CA LEU A 39 -11.87 18.66 -14.20
C LEU A 39 -12.84 19.84 -14.20
N ARG A 40 -13.85 19.80 -13.35
CA ARG A 40 -14.72 20.94 -13.10
C ARG A 40 -14.05 21.88 -12.10
N SER A 41 -13.90 23.16 -12.45
CA SER A 41 -13.35 24.16 -11.55
C SER A 41 -14.39 24.66 -10.57
N GLU A 42 -14.03 24.76 -9.29
CA GLU A 42 -14.86 25.43 -8.27
C GLU A 42 -14.63 26.95 -8.23
N GLY A 43 -13.63 27.47 -8.91
CA GLY A 43 -13.43 28.90 -9.14
C GLY A 43 -13.02 29.69 -7.90
N PHE A 44 -12.21 29.12 -7.00
CA PHE A 44 -11.66 29.87 -5.88
C PHE A 44 -10.56 30.87 -6.32
N ASP A 45 -10.13 31.73 -5.41
CA ASP A 45 -9.16 32.81 -5.68
C ASP A 45 -7.83 32.23 -6.22
N GLY A 46 -7.33 32.83 -7.30
CA GLY A 46 -6.13 32.36 -8.01
C GLY A 46 -6.36 31.18 -8.95
N SER A 47 -7.57 30.65 -9.08
CA SER A 47 -7.87 29.63 -10.09
C SER A 47 -7.70 30.15 -11.51
N ARG A 48 -7.08 29.33 -12.40
CA ARG A 48 -7.00 29.67 -13.85
C ARG A 48 -8.32 29.50 -14.57
N TYR A 49 -9.26 28.78 -13.98
CA TYR A 49 -10.55 28.47 -14.57
C TYR A 49 -11.66 28.98 -13.65
N PRO A 50 -12.63 29.75 -14.19
CA PRO A 50 -13.76 30.24 -13.38
C PRO A 50 -14.63 29.08 -12.86
N ALA A 51 -15.45 29.35 -11.86
CA ALA A 51 -16.39 28.39 -11.30
C ALA A 51 -17.26 27.75 -12.39
N GLY A 52 -17.39 26.43 -12.35
CA GLY A 52 -18.15 25.64 -13.30
C GLY A 52 -17.46 25.38 -14.64
N ALA A 53 -16.32 26.02 -14.93
CA ALA A 53 -15.59 25.79 -16.17
C ALA A 53 -14.87 24.46 -16.20
N SER A 54 -14.67 23.93 -17.39
CA SER A 54 -13.85 22.73 -17.64
C SER A 54 -12.37 23.11 -17.67
N ALA A 55 -11.55 22.45 -16.86
CA ALA A 55 -10.10 22.57 -16.84
C ALA A 55 -9.49 21.32 -17.53
N PRO A 56 -9.05 21.42 -18.80
CA PRO A 56 -8.42 20.30 -19.50
C PRO A 56 -6.97 20.14 -19.05
N VAL A 57 -6.67 19.08 -18.32
CA VAL A 57 -5.34 18.79 -17.79
C VAL A 57 -4.89 17.38 -18.16
N TYR A 58 -3.65 17.04 -17.87
CA TYR A 58 -3.21 15.64 -17.92
C TYR A 58 -3.67 14.86 -16.67
N GLY A 59 -3.68 13.54 -16.71
CA GLY A 59 -3.93 12.69 -15.53
C GLY A 59 -2.93 12.95 -14.42
N LEU A 60 -1.69 13.32 -14.78
CA LEU A 60 -0.68 13.86 -13.85
C LEU A 60 -0.38 15.31 -14.27
N PHE A 61 -0.73 16.25 -13.41
CA PHE A 61 -0.57 17.67 -13.66
C PHE A 61 -0.02 18.42 -12.44
N GLY A 62 0.49 19.63 -12.64
CA GLY A 62 1.03 20.48 -11.60
C GLY A 62 0.04 21.52 -11.11
N HIS A 63 0.31 22.07 -9.94
CA HIS A 63 -0.50 23.14 -9.36
C HIS A 63 -0.64 24.35 -10.32
N SER A 64 0.45 24.70 -11.03
CA SER A 64 0.43 25.78 -12.02
C SER A 64 -0.45 25.53 -13.25
N ASP A 65 -0.87 24.30 -13.51
CA ASP A 65 -1.78 24.01 -14.63
C ASP A 65 -3.21 24.51 -14.35
N VAL A 66 -3.59 24.58 -13.07
CA VAL A 66 -4.95 24.94 -12.63
C VAL A 66 -5.01 26.20 -11.76
N HIS A 67 -3.87 26.68 -11.27
CA HIS A 67 -3.78 27.84 -10.39
C HIS A 67 -2.69 28.81 -10.82
N VAL A 68 -2.85 30.11 -10.52
CA VAL A 68 -1.83 31.15 -10.76
C VAL A 68 -0.76 31.06 -9.67
N THR A 69 0.26 30.27 -9.91
CA THR A 69 1.35 30.00 -8.94
C THR A 69 2.62 29.60 -9.67
N ALA A 70 3.77 29.81 -9.05
CA ALA A 70 5.06 29.29 -9.51
C ALA A 70 5.26 27.79 -9.21
N CYS A 71 4.44 27.20 -8.35
CA CYS A 71 4.55 25.79 -7.98
C CYS A 71 4.19 24.87 -9.17
N PRO A 72 4.96 23.82 -9.47
CA PRO A 72 6.06 23.23 -8.70
C PRO A 72 7.46 23.80 -8.99
N GLY A 73 7.56 24.90 -9.69
CA GLY A 73 8.82 25.53 -10.09
C GLY A 73 9.23 25.22 -11.53
N LYS A 74 9.91 26.19 -12.18
CA LYS A 74 10.25 26.12 -13.61
C LYS A 74 11.04 24.87 -14.00
N TYR A 75 11.97 24.43 -13.14
CA TYR A 75 12.78 23.24 -13.42
C TYR A 75 11.97 21.95 -13.34
N THR A 76 10.98 21.85 -12.45
CA THR A 76 10.05 20.72 -12.43
C THR A 76 9.06 20.79 -13.60
N ILE A 77 8.59 22.00 -13.94
CA ILE A 77 7.67 22.19 -15.09
C ILE A 77 8.33 21.70 -16.37
N ALA A 78 9.62 21.99 -16.58
CA ALA A 78 10.38 21.52 -17.73
C ALA A 78 10.47 19.98 -17.81
N GLN A 79 10.42 19.28 -16.66
CA GLN A 79 10.49 17.82 -16.58
C GLN A 79 9.13 17.11 -16.73
N TRP A 80 8.00 17.85 -16.76
CA TRP A 80 6.68 17.23 -16.85
C TRP A 80 6.52 16.18 -17.95
N PRO A 81 7.00 16.39 -19.19
CA PRO A 81 6.87 15.38 -20.22
C PRO A 81 7.55 14.06 -19.82
N THR A 82 8.77 14.14 -19.28
CA THR A 82 9.57 12.99 -18.82
C THR A 82 8.91 12.30 -17.62
N ILE A 83 8.50 13.08 -16.61
CA ILE A 83 7.82 12.56 -15.42
C ILE A 83 6.54 11.83 -15.82
N ARG A 84 5.72 12.37 -16.72
CA ARG A 84 4.48 11.73 -17.17
C ARG A 84 4.75 10.41 -17.89
N GLN A 85 5.75 10.39 -18.78
CA GLN A 85 6.10 9.17 -19.53
C GLN A 85 6.63 8.07 -18.61
N ALA A 86 7.49 8.40 -17.66
CA ALA A 86 8.03 7.44 -16.71
C ALA A 86 6.93 6.95 -15.74
N ALA A 87 6.06 7.83 -15.25
CA ALA A 87 4.89 7.47 -14.46
C ALA A 87 3.91 6.57 -15.25
N HIS A 88 3.74 6.82 -16.55
CA HIS A 88 2.93 5.98 -17.42
C HIS A 88 3.53 4.56 -17.57
N LYS A 89 4.84 4.43 -17.74
CA LYS A 89 5.49 3.11 -17.77
C LYS A 89 5.21 2.34 -16.47
N LYS A 90 5.35 3.00 -15.32
CA LYS A 90 5.04 2.39 -14.01
C LYS A 90 3.56 2.04 -13.88
N TYR A 91 2.66 2.93 -14.32
CA TYR A 91 1.23 2.68 -14.41
C TYR A 91 0.92 1.40 -15.20
N LEU A 92 1.49 1.26 -16.40
CA LEU A 92 1.29 0.08 -17.23
C LEU A 92 1.87 -1.19 -16.61
N ALA A 93 3.06 -1.11 -16.00
CA ALA A 93 3.68 -2.24 -15.32
C ALA A 93 2.81 -2.76 -14.17
N ILE A 94 2.23 -1.87 -13.37
CA ILE A 94 1.32 -2.25 -12.29
C ILE A 94 0.01 -2.80 -12.86
N LYS A 95 -0.57 -2.17 -13.88
CA LYS A 95 -1.83 -2.63 -14.50
C LYS A 95 -1.70 -3.99 -15.18
N SER A 96 -0.53 -4.32 -15.74
CA SER A 96 -0.24 -5.63 -16.35
C SER A 96 0.16 -6.71 -15.34
N GLY A 97 0.29 -6.37 -14.05
CA GLY A 97 0.79 -7.28 -13.03
C GLY A 97 2.30 -7.56 -13.11
N ALA A 98 3.02 -6.84 -13.96
CA ALA A 98 4.48 -6.90 -14.05
C ALA A 98 5.09 -6.05 -12.92
N SER A 99 5.14 -6.58 -11.70
CA SER A 99 5.84 -5.96 -10.58
C SER A 99 7.32 -6.36 -10.66
N GLY A 100 8.05 -5.67 -11.53
CA GLY A 100 9.50 -5.76 -11.63
C GLY A 100 10.08 -4.36 -11.45
N SER A 101 11.04 -4.23 -10.54
CA SER A 101 11.86 -3.02 -10.36
C SER A 101 12.44 -2.62 -11.73
N THR A 102 11.88 -1.59 -12.34
CA THR A 102 12.52 -0.91 -13.46
C THR A 102 13.14 0.36 -12.93
N SER A 103 14.44 0.28 -12.61
CA SER A 103 15.27 1.48 -12.63
C SER A 103 15.17 2.06 -14.04
N THR A 104 14.59 3.23 -14.18
CA THR A 104 14.61 3.99 -15.42
C THR A 104 16.02 4.56 -15.57
N ASP A 105 16.75 4.05 -16.55
CA ASP A 105 18.00 4.63 -17.05
C ASP A 105 17.69 6.03 -17.58
N TRP A 106 18.21 7.04 -16.92
CA TRP A 106 18.08 8.45 -17.30
C TRP A 106 19.25 8.95 -18.16
N ASP A 107 20.24 8.06 -18.43
CA ASP A 107 21.36 8.38 -19.28
C ASP A 107 21.10 7.96 -20.73
N SER A 108 20.85 8.94 -21.58
CA SER A 108 21.11 8.89 -23.02
C SER A 108 21.43 10.29 -23.51
N GLU A 109 22.65 10.72 -23.36
CA GLU A 109 23.29 11.59 -24.34
C GLU A 109 24.64 11.01 -24.74
N ASP A 110 24.76 10.86 -26.06
CA ASP A 110 25.89 10.40 -26.84
C ASP A 110 27.26 10.88 -26.38
N THR A 111 28.20 9.93 -26.25
CA THR A 111 29.57 10.16 -26.79
C THR A 111 30.21 8.83 -27.18
N PRO A 112 31.01 8.77 -28.24
CA PRO A 112 31.43 7.52 -28.85
C PRO A 112 32.74 6.96 -28.28
N ASP A 113 32.77 5.64 -28.21
CA ASP A 113 33.86 4.73 -28.49
C ASP A 113 35.30 5.06 -28.07
N THR A 114 35.85 4.29 -27.16
CA THR A 114 37.21 3.73 -27.37
C THR A 114 37.39 2.43 -26.56
N SER A 115 37.75 1.42 -27.28
CA SER A 115 38.20 0.09 -26.88
C SER A 115 39.33 0.07 -25.86
N GLU A 116 39.33 -0.88 -24.90
CA GLU A 116 40.41 -1.90 -24.87
C GLU A 116 40.32 -2.85 -23.65
N SER A 117 40.27 -4.14 -24.00
CA SER A 117 40.94 -5.31 -23.37
C SER A 117 40.81 -5.64 -21.90
N THR A 118 40.29 -6.87 -21.70
CA THR A 118 40.39 -7.78 -20.54
C THR A 118 41.85 -8.01 -20.07
N PRO A 119 42.05 -8.44 -18.79
CA PRO A 119 42.14 -9.89 -18.58
C PRO A 119 41.48 -10.43 -17.28
N SER A 120 41.04 -11.62 -17.42
CA SER A 120 40.76 -12.71 -16.49
C SER A 120 41.57 -12.72 -15.19
N THR A 121 40.92 -12.91 -14.02
CA THR A 121 41.48 -13.77 -12.96
C THR A 121 40.41 -14.22 -11.94
N ALA A 122 40.30 -15.56 -11.84
CA ALA A 122 39.99 -16.40 -10.68
C ALA A 122 38.82 -16.06 -9.76
N ALA A 123 37.82 -16.93 -9.77
CA ALA A 123 36.82 -17.13 -8.73
C ALA A 123 37.46 -17.67 -7.42
N PRO A 124 37.10 -17.18 -6.26
CA PRO A 124 37.28 -17.93 -5.01
C PRO A 124 36.06 -18.78 -4.69
N SER A 125 36.38 -19.97 -4.21
CA SER A 125 35.47 -21.06 -3.82
C SER A 125 34.36 -20.63 -2.87
N ALA A 126 33.15 -21.18 -3.11
CA ALA A 126 32.01 -21.07 -2.21
C ALA A 126 32.32 -21.73 -0.85
N PRO A 127 31.96 -21.11 0.27
CA PRO A 127 31.92 -21.79 1.57
C PRO A 127 30.72 -22.76 1.63
N ALA A 128 30.93 -23.86 2.32
CA ALA A 128 29.93 -24.90 2.59
C ALA A 128 28.66 -24.33 3.27
N PRO A 129 27.50 -24.98 3.08
CA PRO A 129 26.26 -24.52 3.71
C PRO A 129 26.39 -24.57 5.23
N ALA A 130 26.21 -23.42 5.86
CA ALA A 130 26.05 -23.32 7.30
C ALA A 130 24.74 -24.02 7.72
N ALA A 131 24.79 -24.73 8.82
CA ALA A 131 23.62 -25.30 9.48
C ALA A 131 22.53 -24.23 9.68
N PRO A 132 21.24 -24.58 9.66
CA PRO A 132 20.17 -23.62 9.84
C PRO A 132 20.35 -22.91 11.20
N ALA A 133 20.50 -21.60 11.13
CA ALA A 133 20.46 -20.78 12.34
C ALA A 133 19.08 -20.94 12.97
N GLN A 134 19.04 -21.27 14.26
CA GLN A 134 17.80 -21.25 15.03
C GLN A 134 17.24 -19.84 14.95
N GLU A 135 16.04 -19.69 14.36
CA GLU A 135 15.34 -18.42 14.35
C GLU A 135 15.09 -17.97 15.80
N ALA A 136 15.43 -16.71 16.07
CA ALA A 136 15.08 -16.10 17.34
C ALA A 136 13.55 -16.00 17.42
N THR A 137 12.94 -16.50 18.48
CA THR A 137 11.51 -16.41 18.75
C THR A 137 11.23 -15.30 19.75
N SER A 138 10.12 -14.61 19.57
CA SER A 138 9.58 -13.64 20.53
C SER A 138 8.34 -14.27 21.18
N SER A 139 8.23 -14.20 22.50
CA SER A 139 7.05 -14.66 23.21
C SER A 139 5.99 -13.58 23.18
N VAL A 140 4.86 -13.87 22.54
CA VAL A 140 3.70 -12.98 22.47
C VAL A 140 2.52 -13.72 23.09
N GLY A 141 2.07 -13.27 24.26
CA GLY A 141 0.89 -13.83 24.93
C GLY A 141 0.92 -15.35 25.17
N GLY A 142 2.11 -15.93 25.36
CA GLY A 142 2.29 -17.38 25.54
C GLY A 142 2.45 -18.19 24.25
N ALA A 143 2.30 -17.58 23.07
CA ALA A 143 2.63 -18.19 21.78
C ALA A 143 4.07 -17.84 21.39
N GLU A 144 4.83 -18.83 20.93
CA GLU A 144 6.15 -18.57 20.34
C GLU A 144 5.99 -18.15 18.88
N ILE A 145 6.24 -16.86 18.60
CA ILE A 145 6.18 -16.31 17.24
C ILE A 145 7.60 -16.08 16.74
N PRO A 146 7.97 -16.57 15.55
CA PRO A 146 9.27 -16.29 14.94
C PRO A 146 9.51 -14.77 14.83
N MET A 147 10.74 -14.31 15.09
CA MET A 147 11.09 -12.88 15.00
C MET A 147 10.88 -12.32 13.59
N SER A 148 11.05 -13.15 12.56
CA SER A 148 10.72 -12.80 11.16
C SER A 148 9.25 -12.42 10.99
N THR A 149 8.35 -13.18 11.62
CA THR A 149 6.91 -12.93 11.63
C THR A 149 6.58 -11.63 12.37
N VAL A 150 7.18 -11.39 13.55
CA VAL A 150 7.00 -10.13 14.29
C VAL A 150 7.45 -8.93 13.45
N THR A 151 8.61 -9.04 12.81
CA THR A 151 9.13 -7.96 11.94
C THR A 151 8.19 -7.71 10.75
N ALA A 152 7.67 -8.76 10.12
CA ALA A 152 6.70 -8.64 9.03
C ALA A 152 5.41 -7.95 9.51
N LEU A 153 4.87 -8.33 10.67
CA LEU A 153 3.67 -7.72 11.24
C LEU A 153 3.85 -6.24 11.54
N VAL A 154 4.99 -5.85 12.10
CA VAL A 154 5.28 -4.43 12.37
C VAL A 154 5.35 -3.63 11.05
N GLY A 155 5.97 -4.19 10.02
CA GLY A 155 6.01 -3.58 8.69
C GLY A 155 4.62 -3.42 8.05
N LEU A 156 3.81 -4.49 8.10
CA LEU A 156 2.43 -4.47 7.61
C LEU A 156 1.55 -3.49 8.36
N ALA A 157 1.63 -3.48 9.69
CA ALA A 157 0.90 -2.56 10.54
C ALA A 157 1.26 -1.10 10.24
N GLY A 158 2.55 -0.79 10.09
CA GLY A 158 3.01 0.54 9.71
C GLY A 158 2.46 0.99 8.35
N THR A 159 2.43 0.09 7.37
CA THR A 159 1.86 0.38 6.04
C THR A 159 0.35 0.59 6.12
N LEU A 160 -0.37 -0.28 6.83
CA LEU A 160 -1.81 -0.14 7.04
C LEU A 160 -2.14 1.17 7.77
N PHE A 161 -1.42 1.47 8.85
CA PHE A 161 -1.59 2.71 9.60
C PHE A 161 -1.41 3.94 8.71
N ALA A 162 -0.38 3.96 7.86
CA ALA A 162 -0.14 5.06 6.92
C ALA A 162 -1.30 5.21 5.91
N ILE A 163 -1.84 4.10 5.39
CA ILE A 163 -3.00 4.10 4.48
C ILE A 163 -4.23 4.68 5.18
N MET A 164 -4.51 4.25 6.40
CA MET A 164 -5.69 4.69 7.16
C MET A 164 -5.53 6.13 7.67
N TYR A 165 -4.30 6.52 8.07
CA TYR A 165 -4.02 7.88 8.55
C TYR A 165 -4.11 8.92 7.42
N ALA A 166 -3.61 8.60 6.23
CA ALA A 166 -3.71 9.50 5.07
C ALA A 166 -5.15 9.87 4.69
N ARG A 167 -6.14 9.14 5.21
CA ARG A 167 -7.57 9.41 5.04
C ARG A 167 -8.19 10.18 6.20
N SER A 168 -7.58 10.17 7.39
CA SER A 168 -8.14 10.81 8.59
C SER A 168 -8.15 12.34 8.51
N ASP A 169 -7.28 12.94 7.68
CA ASP A 169 -7.27 14.39 7.43
C ASP A 169 -8.50 14.90 6.65
N GLN A 170 -9.32 14.01 6.10
CA GLN A 170 -10.52 14.38 5.35
C GLN A 170 -11.82 14.31 6.19
N GLN A 171 -11.79 14.31 7.51
CA GLN A 171 -12.99 14.15 8.35
C GLN A 171 -13.90 13.00 7.89
N ILE A 172 -13.31 11.93 7.36
CA ILE A 172 -14.05 10.74 7.00
C ILE A 172 -14.33 10.03 8.32
N ASP A 173 -15.60 10.08 8.71
CA ASP A 173 -16.15 9.20 9.73
C ASP A 173 -15.73 7.78 9.40
N MET A 174 -14.93 7.15 10.27
CA MET A 174 -14.40 5.81 10.05
C MET A 174 -15.53 4.77 9.99
N ASP A 175 -16.75 5.16 10.40
CA ASP A 175 -17.99 4.37 10.29
C ASP A 175 -18.75 4.66 8.98
N GLN A 176 -18.34 5.65 8.17
CA GLN A 176 -18.93 5.83 6.85
C GLN A 176 -18.44 4.75 5.91
N THR A 177 -19.38 4.11 5.26
CA THR A 177 -19.17 3.14 4.17
C THR A 177 -18.27 3.73 3.10
N VAL A 178 -17.00 3.38 3.18
CA VAL A 178 -16.09 3.52 2.05
C VAL A 178 -16.67 2.69 0.92
N ASN A 179 -16.60 3.15 -0.34
CA ASN A 179 -16.99 2.33 -1.48
C ASN A 179 -16.42 0.94 -1.30
N GLY A 180 -17.29 -0.05 -1.10
CA GLY A 180 -16.89 -1.41 -0.78
C GLY A 180 -16.03 -2.03 -1.88
N LEU A 181 -15.41 -3.16 -1.58
CA LEU A 181 -14.69 -3.94 -2.59
C LEU A 181 -15.67 -4.39 -3.68
N PRO A 182 -15.46 -4.05 -4.96
CA PRO A 182 -16.28 -4.53 -6.05
C PRO A 182 -16.24 -6.06 -6.12
N VAL A 183 -17.40 -6.69 -6.18
CA VAL A 183 -17.52 -8.15 -6.18
C VAL A 183 -16.75 -8.80 -7.34
N GLU A 184 -16.66 -8.12 -8.48
CA GLU A 184 -15.90 -8.57 -9.64
C GLU A 184 -14.37 -8.62 -9.41
N GLN A 185 -13.84 -7.95 -8.40
CA GLN A 185 -12.41 -8.00 -8.06
C GLN A 185 -12.04 -9.19 -7.18
N ILE A 186 -13.03 -9.79 -6.49
CA ILE A 186 -12.78 -10.90 -5.56
C ILE A 186 -12.11 -12.09 -6.25
N PRO A 187 -12.58 -12.58 -7.42
CA PRO A 187 -11.93 -13.71 -8.09
C PRO A 187 -10.47 -13.45 -8.45
N GLY A 188 -10.13 -12.22 -8.86
CA GLY A 188 -8.75 -11.84 -9.20
C GLY A 188 -7.82 -11.85 -7.98
N ILE A 189 -8.28 -11.32 -6.84
CA ILE A 189 -7.55 -11.35 -5.57
C ILE A 189 -7.33 -12.81 -5.13
N VAL A 190 -8.40 -13.62 -5.09
CA VAL A 190 -8.35 -15.01 -4.64
C VAL A 190 -7.42 -15.85 -5.51
N THR A 191 -7.48 -15.70 -6.85
CA THR A 191 -6.58 -16.40 -7.77
C THR A 191 -5.12 -16.07 -7.47
N LYS A 192 -4.80 -14.80 -7.19
CA LYS A 192 -3.44 -14.40 -6.86
C LYS A 192 -2.98 -14.92 -5.49
N VAL A 193 -3.86 -14.93 -4.49
CA VAL A 193 -3.59 -15.53 -3.17
C VAL A 193 -3.24 -17.01 -3.30
N VAL A 194 -4.05 -17.78 -4.03
CA VAL A 194 -3.79 -19.21 -4.29
C VAL A 194 -2.46 -19.40 -5.02
N SER A 195 -2.15 -18.55 -5.99
CA SER A 195 -0.88 -18.58 -6.72
C SER A 195 0.33 -18.33 -5.82
N LEU A 196 0.24 -17.40 -4.86
CA LEU A 196 1.30 -17.09 -3.90
C LEU A 196 1.51 -18.22 -2.90
N SER A 197 0.42 -18.71 -2.30
CA SER A 197 0.45 -19.74 -1.26
C SER A 197 0.70 -21.15 -1.79
N LYS A 198 0.39 -21.38 -3.08
CA LYS A 198 0.26 -22.74 -3.66
C LYS A 198 -0.71 -23.65 -2.88
N ASN A 199 -1.65 -23.04 -2.15
CA ASN A 199 -2.65 -23.72 -1.33
C ASN A 199 -4.06 -23.41 -1.84
N GLU A 200 -4.66 -24.37 -2.54
CA GLU A 200 -6.04 -24.26 -3.06
C GLU A 200 -7.08 -24.11 -1.94
N GLY A 201 -6.79 -24.58 -0.72
CA GLY A 201 -7.69 -24.46 0.43
C GLY A 201 -7.96 -23.01 0.85
N LEU A 202 -7.08 -22.08 0.49
CA LEU A 202 -7.29 -20.65 0.77
C LEU A 202 -8.35 -20.01 -0.13
N LYS A 203 -8.73 -20.65 -1.24
CA LYS A 203 -9.71 -20.13 -2.17
C LYS A 203 -11.08 -19.88 -1.50
N GLU A 204 -11.55 -20.85 -0.75
CA GLU A 204 -12.86 -20.77 -0.10
C GLU A 204 -12.85 -19.78 1.07
N THR A 205 -11.82 -19.84 1.91
CA THR A 205 -11.70 -18.97 3.10
C THR A 205 -11.53 -17.50 2.70
N TRP A 206 -10.68 -17.20 1.73
CA TRP A 206 -10.53 -15.84 1.20
C TRP A 206 -11.78 -15.32 0.54
N THR A 207 -12.46 -16.17 -0.26
CA THR A 207 -13.74 -15.80 -0.90
C THR A 207 -14.78 -15.48 0.16
N ALA A 208 -14.89 -16.29 1.21
CA ALA A 208 -15.86 -16.07 2.30
C ALA A 208 -15.57 -14.76 3.04
N VAL A 209 -14.31 -14.51 3.41
CA VAL A 209 -13.89 -13.30 4.13
C VAL A 209 -14.11 -12.05 3.25
N LEU A 210 -13.71 -12.08 1.98
CA LEU A 210 -13.90 -10.92 1.09
C LEU A 210 -15.37 -10.63 0.79
N ASN A 211 -16.23 -11.66 0.73
CA ASN A 211 -17.68 -11.45 0.61
C ASN A 211 -18.30 -10.87 1.89
N ALA A 212 -17.83 -11.30 3.06
CA ALA A 212 -18.36 -10.83 4.35
C ALA A 212 -17.91 -9.39 4.65
N PHE A 213 -16.63 -9.07 4.45
CA PHE A 213 -16.02 -7.81 4.87
C PHE A 213 -15.76 -6.83 3.72
N GLY A 214 -15.90 -7.25 2.45
CA GLY A 214 -15.69 -6.39 1.28
C GLY A 214 -16.42 -5.05 1.32
N PRO A 215 -17.68 -4.99 1.77
CA PRO A 215 -18.40 -3.72 1.92
C PRO A 215 -17.72 -2.71 2.88
N THR A 216 -17.02 -3.20 3.91
CA THR A 216 -16.37 -2.39 4.94
C THR A 216 -14.88 -2.21 4.72
N LEU A 217 -14.21 -3.12 4.03
CA LEU A 217 -12.78 -3.05 3.69
C LEU A 217 -12.44 -1.89 2.74
N GLY A 218 -13.36 -1.52 1.87
CA GLY A 218 -13.11 -0.55 0.82
C GLY A 218 -12.28 -1.13 -0.33
N LEU A 219 -11.73 -0.26 -1.18
CA LEU A 219 -10.97 -0.68 -2.35
C LEU A 219 -9.64 -1.34 -1.95
N ALA A 220 -9.23 -2.35 -2.72
CA ALA A 220 -7.92 -2.98 -2.56
C ALA A 220 -6.78 -1.98 -2.84
N VAL A 221 -5.75 -2.01 -2.02
CA VAL A 221 -4.53 -1.21 -2.16
C VAL A 221 -3.39 -2.13 -2.58
N GLY A 222 -2.99 -2.03 -3.82
CA GLY A 222 -2.05 -2.98 -4.41
C GLY A 222 -2.66 -4.35 -4.68
N GLY A 223 -1.83 -5.37 -4.77
CA GLY A 223 -2.25 -6.77 -4.89
C GLY A 223 -1.94 -7.56 -3.63
N PRO A 224 -2.43 -8.82 -3.52
CA PRO A 224 -1.99 -9.74 -2.48
C PRO A 224 -0.49 -9.97 -2.55
N ASP A 225 0.13 -10.11 -1.40
CA ASP A 225 1.56 -10.38 -1.26
C ASP A 225 1.81 -11.35 -0.09
N GLU A 226 3.06 -11.81 0.08
CA GLU A 226 3.45 -12.74 1.13
C GLU A 226 4.68 -12.20 1.87
N SER A 227 4.67 -12.30 3.20
CA SER A 227 5.81 -11.97 4.04
C SER A 227 5.86 -12.88 5.26
N ALA A 228 6.96 -13.58 5.45
CA ALA A 228 7.21 -14.48 6.59
C ALA A 228 6.09 -15.51 6.84
N GLY A 229 5.57 -16.12 5.77
CA GLY A 229 4.48 -17.10 5.84
C GLY A 229 3.09 -16.49 6.01
N ILE A 230 2.97 -15.16 6.02
CA ILE A 230 1.71 -14.44 6.10
C ILE A 230 1.33 -13.99 4.68
N ILE A 231 0.19 -14.44 4.19
CA ILE A 231 -0.41 -13.91 2.95
C ILE A 231 -1.37 -12.81 3.33
N TYR A 232 -1.27 -11.67 2.67
CA TYR A 232 -2.05 -10.51 3.04
C TYR A 232 -2.51 -9.70 1.82
N GLN A 233 -3.59 -8.96 2.00
CA GLN A 233 -4.07 -7.94 1.08
C GLN A 233 -4.48 -6.70 1.87
N LEU A 234 -3.87 -5.57 1.51
CA LEU A 234 -4.23 -4.27 2.09
C LEU A 234 -5.46 -3.69 1.40
N PHE A 235 -6.28 -3.02 2.19
CA PHE A 235 -7.47 -2.30 1.75
C PHE A 235 -7.47 -0.89 2.32
N GLN A 236 -8.32 -0.04 1.79
CA GLN A 236 -8.43 1.35 2.24
C GLN A 236 -8.85 1.47 3.71
N ASN A 237 -9.62 0.53 4.22
CA ASN A 237 -10.16 0.54 5.58
C ASN A 237 -9.85 -0.75 6.35
N GLY A 238 -8.80 -1.46 5.98
CA GLY A 238 -8.43 -2.68 6.68
C GLY A 238 -7.42 -3.54 5.94
N ILE A 239 -7.28 -4.76 6.41
CA ILE A 239 -6.38 -5.78 5.88
C ILE A 239 -7.02 -7.16 6.02
N VAL A 240 -6.79 -8.02 5.05
CA VAL A 240 -7.05 -9.46 5.18
C VAL A 240 -5.70 -10.16 5.31
N LEU A 241 -5.59 -11.03 6.28
CA LEU A 241 -4.39 -11.78 6.63
C LEU A 241 -4.71 -13.27 6.64
N ALA A 242 -3.78 -14.08 6.16
CA ALA A 242 -3.86 -15.54 6.29
C ALA A 242 -2.51 -16.11 6.69
N SER A 243 -2.53 -17.07 7.62
CA SER A 243 -1.38 -17.91 7.96
C SER A 243 -1.84 -19.36 8.20
N GLU A 244 -0.89 -20.30 8.20
CA GLU A 244 -1.19 -21.70 8.51
C GLU A 244 -1.71 -21.88 9.95
N ASP A 245 -1.19 -21.06 10.87
CA ASP A 245 -1.50 -21.18 12.30
C ASP A 245 -2.83 -20.56 12.70
N THR A 246 -3.24 -19.47 12.05
CA THR A 246 -4.41 -18.70 12.49
C THR A 246 -5.59 -18.74 11.52
N GLY A 247 -5.37 -19.18 10.28
CA GLY A 247 -6.38 -19.15 9.22
C GLY A 247 -6.45 -17.79 8.52
N THR A 248 -7.59 -17.51 7.89
CA THR A 248 -7.82 -16.27 7.12
C THR A 248 -8.79 -15.37 7.88
N HIS A 249 -8.37 -14.15 8.19
CA HIS A 249 -9.15 -13.18 8.96
C HIS A 249 -9.05 -11.77 8.39
N ALA A 250 -10.12 -10.99 8.56
CA ALA A 250 -10.16 -9.57 8.23
C ALA A 250 -10.04 -8.72 9.50
N LEU A 251 -9.25 -7.65 9.41
CA LEU A 251 -9.26 -6.54 10.36
C LEU A 251 -9.80 -5.33 9.63
N VAL A 252 -10.84 -4.68 10.17
CA VAL A 252 -11.48 -3.53 9.53
C VAL A 252 -11.62 -2.34 10.49
N GLY A 253 -11.74 -1.15 9.92
CA GLY A 253 -12.08 0.08 10.61
C GLY A 253 -11.21 0.38 11.85
N ARG A 254 -11.87 0.61 12.97
CA ARG A 254 -11.22 1.01 14.24
C ARG A 254 -10.33 -0.08 14.81
N ILE A 255 -10.72 -1.35 14.71
CA ILE A 255 -9.90 -2.48 15.19
C ILE A 255 -8.65 -2.61 14.35
N ALA A 256 -8.74 -2.52 13.02
CA ALA A 256 -7.57 -2.53 12.13
C ALA A 256 -6.61 -1.37 12.45
N LYS A 257 -7.14 -0.16 12.67
CA LYS A 257 -6.35 1.01 13.03
C LYS A 257 -5.65 0.84 14.38
N GLU A 258 -6.34 0.30 15.37
CA GLU A 258 -5.78 0.06 16.70
C GLU A 258 -4.69 -1.00 16.65
N TRP A 259 -4.93 -2.13 15.95
CA TRP A 259 -3.91 -3.15 15.75
C TRP A 259 -2.66 -2.59 15.04
N ALA A 260 -2.84 -1.70 14.06
CA ALA A 260 -1.76 -1.06 13.33
C ALA A 260 -1.05 0.06 14.11
N SER A 261 -1.57 0.50 15.25
CA SER A 261 -1.02 1.59 16.04
C SER A 261 0.04 1.13 17.04
N GLY A 262 1.03 1.99 17.28
CA GLY A 262 2.06 1.73 18.29
C GLY A 262 2.79 0.41 18.07
N ASN A 263 2.81 -0.44 19.10
CA ASN A 263 3.44 -1.76 19.08
C ASN A 263 2.40 -2.91 19.11
N ASN A 264 1.12 -2.62 18.88
CA ASN A 264 0.05 -3.60 19.06
C ASN A 264 0.20 -4.82 18.15
N ALA A 265 0.58 -4.63 16.87
CA ALA A 265 0.82 -5.73 15.94
C ALA A 265 1.91 -6.70 16.43
N ALA A 266 3.00 -6.18 17.02
CA ALA A 266 4.06 -7.00 17.58
C ALA A 266 3.62 -7.71 18.88
N THR A 267 2.79 -7.05 19.70
CA THR A 267 2.33 -7.57 20.98
C THR A 267 1.19 -8.57 20.85
N LEU A 268 0.25 -8.30 19.96
CA LEU A 268 -0.94 -9.13 19.76
C LEU A 268 -0.73 -10.26 18.75
N GLY A 269 0.20 -10.09 17.79
CA GLY A 269 0.39 -11.05 16.72
C GLY A 269 -0.73 -11.01 15.67
N LEU A 270 -0.99 -12.17 15.06
CA LEU A 270 -2.02 -12.38 14.06
C LEU A 270 -3.42 -12.51 14.67
N PRO A 271 -4.47 -12.08 13.96
CA PRO A 271 -5.84 -12.37 14.36
C PRO A 271 -6.12 -13.87 14.30
N THR A 272 -6.89 -14.36 15.27
CA THR A 272 -7.35 -15.76 15.37
C THR A 272 -8.88 -15.84 15.27
N SER A 273 -9.56 -14.71 15.12
CA SER A 273 -10.99 -14.62 14.82
C SER A 273 -11.27 -13.40 13.95
N ASP A 274 -12.38 -13.43 13.27
CA ASP A 274 -13.01 -12.24 12.71
C ASP A 274 -13.69 -11.42 13.83
N GLU A 275 -14.30 -10.29 13.47
CA GLU A 275 -15.10 -9.50 14.41
C GLU A 275 -16.31 -10.28 14.92
N LEU A 276 -16.35 -10.52 16.22
CA LEU A 276 -17.43 -11.25 16.89
C LEU A 276 -18.16 -10.30 17.86
N PRO A 277 -19.51 -10.29 17.86
CA PRO A 277 -20.27 -9.56 18.88
C PRO A 277 -19.91 -10.09 20.27
N THR A 278 -19.69 -9.18 21.24
CA THR A 278 -19.61 -9.57 22.64
C THR A 278 -21.02 -9.82 23.21
N GLY A 279 -21.13 -10.52 24.32
CA GLY A 279 -22.43 -10.86 24.95
C GLY A 279 -23.30 -9.65 25.33
N SER A 280 -22.77 -8.43 25.33
CA SER A 280 -23.51 -7.17 25.54
C SER A 280 -24.25 -6.71 24.28
N GLY A 281 -24.01 -7.31 23.13
CA GLY A 281 -24.68 -7.02 21.84
C GLY A 281 -24.30 -5.70 21.16
N LYS A 282 -23.45 -4.87 21.79
CA LYS A 282 -23.05 -3.54 21.29
C LYS A 282 -21.59 -3.42 20.98
N GLU A 283 -20.78 -4.33 21.51
CA GLU A 283 -19.34 -4.36 21.31
C GLU A 283 -18.96 -5.47 20.35
N VAL A 284 -17.91 -5.22 19.58
CA VAL A 284 -17.26 -6.22 18.73
C VAL A 284 -15.86 -6.51 19.26
N ARG A 285 -15.44 -7.76 19.14
CA ARG A 285 -14.14 -8.24 19.59
C ARG A 285 -13.44 -9.00 18.48
N VAL A 286 -12.15 -8.79 18.35
CA VAL A 286 -11.25 -9.67 17.61
C VAL A 286 -10.26 -10.28 18.58
N GLN A 287 -10.08 -11.60 18.48
CA GLN A 287 -9.05 -12.35 19.20
C GLN A 287 -7.77 -12.38 18.39
N PHE A 288 -6.65 -12.33 19.06
CA PHE A 288 -5.31 -12.41 18.49
C PHE A 288 -4.50 -13.46 19.25
N GLN A 289 -3.36 -13.85 18.73
CA GLN A 289 -2.44 -14.79 19.39
C GLN A 289 -2.03 -14.31 20.79
N GLY A 290 -1.79 -13.01 20.97
CA GLY A 290 -1.32 -12.40 22.21
C GLY A 290 -2.38 -11.63 22.99
N GLY A 291 -3.68 -11.74 22.64
CA GLY A 291 -4.72 -11.00 23.36
C GLY A 291 -5.97 -10.72 22.55
N SER A 292 -6.62 -9.58 22.79
CA SER A 292 -7.81 -9.17 22.04
C SER A 292 -7.96 -7.66 21.98
N ILE A 293 -8.67 -7.19 20.95
CA ILE A 293 -9.15 -5.81 20.83
C ILE A 293 -10.67 -5.83 20.89
N VAL A 294 -11.23 -4.94 21.70
CA VAL A 294 -12.69 -4.75 21.85
C VAL A 294 -13.02 -3.32 21.46
N TYR A 295 -14.00 -3.15 20.62
CA TYR A 295 -14.51 -1.87 20.17
C TYR A 295 -16.01 -1.74 20.43
N ASN A 296 -16.42 -0.61 21.01
CA ASN A 296 -17.82 -0.26 21.20
C ASN A 296 -18.20 0.88 20.23
N PRO A 297 -18.99 0.60 19.17
CA PRO A 297 -19.33 1.61 18.17
C PRO A 297 -20.25 2.73 18.70
N GLU A 298 -21.01 2.52 19.79
CA GLU A 298 -21.88 3.57 20.35
C GLU A 298 -21.09 4.61 21.16
N THR A 299 -20.03 4.17 21.85
CA THR A 299 -19.20 5.05 22.68
C THR A 299 -17.87 5.39 22.04
N GLU A 300 -17.58 4.81 20.87
CA GLU A 300 -16.28 4.88 20.17
C GLU A 300 -15.08 4.44 21.03
N GLN A 301 -15.34 3.73 22.13
CA GLN A 301 -14.28 3.24 22.99
C GLN A 301 -13.63 2.00 22.43
N ILE A 302 -12.31 1.98 22.47
CA ILE A 302 -11.50 0.82 22.06
C ILE A 302 -10.60 0.41 23.23
N GLN A 303 -10.44 -0.88 23.44
CA GLN A 303 -9.65 -1.44 24.53
C GLN A 303 -8.81 -2.59 23.99
N VAL A 304 -7.53 -2.62 24.38
CA VAL A 304 -6.58 -3.67 24.07
C VAL A 304 -6.31 -4.48 25.31
N PHE A 305 -6.46 -5.79 25.21
CA PHE A 305 -6.16 -6.74 26.27
C PHE A 305 -5.01 -7.65 25.80
N THR A 306 -3.97 -7.77 26.61
CA THR A 306 -2.84 -8.67 26.39
C THR A 306 -2.90 -9.83 27.37
N ASN A 307 -2.53 -11.04 26.92
CA ASN A 307 -2.46 -12.25 27.75
C ASN A 307 -1.26 -12.22 28.71
#